data_9d68f3467032a37c41a99de9ee57e1cd
#
_entry.id   9d68f3467032a37c41a99de9ee57e1cd
#
_cell.length_a   1.000
_cell.length_b   1.000
_cell.length_c   1.000
_cell.angle_alpha   90.00
_cell.angle_beta   90.00
_cell.angle_gamma   90.00
#
_symmetry.space_group_name_H-M   'P 1'
#
loop_
_entity.id
_entity.type
_entity.pdbx_description
1 polymer ?
#
loop_
_entity_poly.entity_id
_entity_poly.type
_entity_poly.pdbx_seq_one_letter_code
_entity_poly.pdbx_strand_id
1 'polypeptide(L)'
;MTREGGATVTVFVPYDCKNHCPFCINKQEYQNPEGFSVEKVCESIRMFHEITPKCDFVFTGGEPFSEPDALQVMMDCIPEGHRVFINTTLPVSDLFPAERIIAFTERNKDKITCINISRHMVHYVEECNDELLGSLKVPVRINCVLFKNYPHDGMIAFANRFAKYGLPIQFRADYTITTPENLYEREGDRSSPIL
;
A
#
# COMPACT_ATOMS: atom_id res chain seq x y z
N MET A 1 10.37 2.46 16.02
CA MET A 1 11.48 1.91 15.20
C MET A 1 12.25 3.09 14.67
N THR A 2 13.45 3.30 15.16
CA THR A 2 14.40 4.27 14.60
C THR A 2 14.81 3.75 13.22
N ARG A 3 14.53 4.52 12.17
CA ARG A 3 15.10 4.28 10.84
C ARG A 3 16.60 4.50 10.94
N GLU A 4 17.36 3.43 10.96
CA GLU A 4 18.81 3.54 10.72
C GLU A 4 19.01 3.94 9.27
N GLY A 5 19.27 5.21 9.06
CA GLY A 5 19.69 5.87 7.84
C GLY A 5 19.35 5.18 6.52
N GLY A 6 18.50 5.76 5.72
CA GLY A 6 18.14 5.23 4.42
C GLY A 6 17.07 6.10 3.77
N ALA A 7 17.01 6.09 2.45
CA ALA A 7 15.97 6.79 1.69
C ALA A 7 14.72 5.92 1.55
N THR A 8 13.56 6.55 1.44
CA THR A 8 12.35 5.93 0.91
C THR A 8 12.20 6.35 -0.53
N VAL A 9 12.22 5.40 -1.44
CA VAL A 9 12.03 5.61 -2.87
C VAL A 9 10.63 5.13 -3.24
N THR A 10 9.78 6.05 -3.65
CA THR A 10 8.43 5.72 -4.09
C THR A 10 8.44 5.51 -5.60
N VAL A 11 8.05 4.33 -6.03
CA VAL A 11 7.88 3.98 -7.45
C VAL A 11 6.41 4.15 -7.79
N PHE A 12 6.07 5.21 -8.50
CA PHE A 12 4.74 5.44 -9.01
C PHE A 12 4.54 4.69 -10.32
N VAL A 13 3.60 3.75 -10.32
CA VAL A 13 3.22 3.03 -11.54
C VAL A 13 1.98 3.70 -12.14
N PRO A 14 1.99 4.02 -13.45
CA PRO A 14 0.89 4.71 -14.12
C PRO A 14 -0.18 3.73 -14.60
N TYR A 15 -0.31 2.60 -13.92
CA TYR A 15 -1.26 1.57 -14.30
C TYR A 15 -2.68 1.96 -13.90
N ASP A 16 -3.63 1.53 -14.71
CA ASP A 16 -5.04 1.84 -14.47
C ASP A 16 -5.50 1.32 -13.10
N CYS A 17 -6.27 2.15 -12.40
CA CYS A 17 -6.86 1.81 -11.13
C CYS A 17 -8.38 1.95 -11.24
N LYS A 18 -9.10 0.83 -11.17
CA LYS A 18 -10.56 0.80 -11.24
C LYS A 18 -11.25 1.49 -10.06
N ASN A 19 -10.48 1.83 -9.00
CA ASN A 19 -11.02 2.39 -7.78
C ASN A 19 -11.15 3.91 -7.86
N HIS A 20 -12.23 4.45 -7.29
CA HIS A 20 -12.55 5.87 -7.28
C HIS A 20 -12.50 6.48 -5.87
N CYS A 21 -11.40 6.21 -5.14
CA CYS A 21 -11.23 6.71 -3.78
C CYS A 21 -11.21 8.24 -3.76
N PRO A 22 -12.08 8.91 -2.98
CA PRO A 22 -12.17 10.38 -2.95
C PRO A 22 -10.91 11.04 -2.39
N PHE A 23 -10.17 10.33 -1.54
CA PHE A 23 -8.93 10.75 -0.90
C PHE A 23 -7.67 10.30 -1.67
N CYS A 24 -7.81 9.80 -2.90
CA CYS A 24 -6.65 9.35 -3.68
C CYS A 24 -5.79 10.53 -4.12
N ILE A 25 -4.55 10.55 -3.68
CA ILE A 25 -3.57 11.59 -4.02
C ILE A 25 -2.86 11.31 -5.35
N ASN A 26 -2.96 10.09 -5.88
CA ASN A 26 -2.21 9.64 -7.04
C ASN A 26 -3.00 9.74 -8.36
N LYS A 27 -4.18 10.37 -8.35
CA LYS A 27 -5.05 10.42 -9.55
C LYS A 27 -4.43 11.11 -10.75
N GLN A 28 -3.54 12.07 -10.52
CA GLN A 28 -2.89 12.83 -11.61
C GLN A 28 -1.72 12.04 -12.19
N GLU A 29 -0.96 11.35 -11.34
CA GLU A 29 0.27 10.67 -11.72
C GLU A 29 0.01 9.46 -12.64
N TYR A 30 -1.01 8.66 -12.36
CA TYR A 30 -1.32 7.51 -13.22
C TYR A 30 -2.21 7.84 -14.43
N GLN A 31 -2.75 9.04 -14.51
CA GLN A 31 -3.45 9.54 -15.70
C GLN A 31 -2.49 10.05 -16.78
N ASN A 32 -1.21 10.18 -16.48
CA ASN A 32 -0.21 10.79 -17.35
C ASN A 32 1.02 9.87 -17.48
N PRO A 33 0.90 8.74 -18.22
CA PRO A 33 1.94 7.71 -18.30
C PRO A 33 3.12 8.06 -19.21
N GLU A 34 3.15 9.27 -19.78
CA GLU A 34 4.22 9.70 -20.68
C GLU A 34 5.60 9.60 -20.00
N GLY A 35 6.50 8.90 -20.65
CA GLY A 35 7.87 8.72 -20.18
C GLY A 35 8.08 7.63 -19.14
N PHE A 36 7.04 6.94 -18.70
CA PHE A 36 7.20 5.73 -17.87
C PHE A 36 7.71 4.58 -18.74
N SER A 37 8.73 3.88 -18.25
CA SER A 37 9.09 2.54 -18.72
C SER A 37 9.70 1.73 -17.59
N VAL A 38 9.51 0.43 -17.64
CA VAL A 38 10.05 -0.51 -16.65
C VAL A 38 11.58 -0.43 -16.64
N GLU A 39 12.20 -0.29 -17.81
CA GLU A 39 13.65 -0.18 -17.96
C GLU A 39 14.20 1.04 -17.22
N LYS A 40 13.58 2.22 -17.40
CA LYS A 40 13.97 3.46 -16.71
C LYS A 40 13.80 3.35 -15.19
N VAL A 41 12.74 2.67 -14.73
CA VAL A 41 12.57 2.39 -13.29
C VAL A 41 13.70 1.49 -12.79
N CYS A 42 14.04 0.43 -13.51
CA CYS A 42 15.14 -0.45 -13.13
C CYS A 42 16.51 0.28 -13.12
N GLU A 43 16.75 1.18 -14.08
CA GLU A 43 17.95 2.04 -14.08
C GLU A 43 17.98 2.95 -12.85
N SER A 44 16.85 3.59 -12.53
CA SER A 44 16.72 4.46 -11.35
C SER A 44 16.95 3.67 -10.05
N ILE A 45 16.42 2.44 -9.92
CA ILE A 45 16.63 1.58 -8.77
C ILE A 45 18.12 1.30 -8.57
N ARG A 46 18.87 0.97 -9.64
CA ARG A 46 20.32 0.74 -9.57
C ARG A 46 21.07 2.00 -9.13
N MET A 47 20.71 3.16 -9.68
CA MET A 47 21.32 4.44 -9.27
C MET A 47 21.08 4.72 -7.78
N PHE A 48 19.86 4.51 -7.28
CA PHE A 48 19.55 4.69 -5.86
C PHE A 48 20.33 3.71 -4.97
N HIS A 49 20.57 2.49 -5.42
CA HIS A 49 21.39 1.53 -4.70
C HIS A 49 22.83 2.01 -4.52
N GLU A 50 23.43 2.63 -5.56
CA GLU A 50 24.78 3.18 -5.51
C GLU A 50 24.88 4.37 -4.54
N ILE A 51 23.85 5.21 -4.48
CA ILE A 51 23.81 6.41 -3.62
C ILE A 51 23.49 6.04 -2.17
N THR A 52 22.57 5.08 -1.98
CA THR A 52 22.03 4.73 -0.66
C THR A 52 21.94 3.22 -0.51
N PRO A 53 22.87 2.57 0.19
CA PRO A 53 22.92 1.10 0.28
C PRO A 53 21.75 0.47 1.03
N LYS A 54 20.93 1.27 1.72
CA LYS A 54 19.70 0.83 2.40
C LYS A 54 18.54 1.76 2.05
N CYS A 55 17.67 1.30 1.15
CA CYS A 55 16.44 2.00 0.78
C CYS A 55 15.21 1.20 1.13
N ASP A 56 14.11 1.91 1.31
CA ASP A 56 12.77 1.35 1.27
C ASP A 56 12.19 1.64 -0.11
N PHE A 57 11.95 0.64 -0.93
CA PHE A 57 11.24 0.80 -2.18
C PHE A 57 9.75 0.57 -1.97
N VAL A 58 8.93 1.54 -2.33
CA VAL A 58 7.48 1.50 -2.15
C VAL A 58 6.79 1.62 -3.50
N PHE A 59 6.24 0.52 -4.00
CA PHE A 59 5.43 0.51 -5.20
C PHE A 59 4.02 1.02 -4.89
N THR A 60 3.57 2.00 -5.65
CA THR A 60 2.26 2.65 -5.50
C THR A 60 1.91 3.36 -6.82
N GLY A 61 0.90 4.23 -6.84
CA GLY A 61 0.51 4.98 -8.03
C GLY A 61 -0.93 4.68 -8.39
N GLY A 62 -1.18 4.12 -9.58
CA GLY A 62 -2.41 3.43 -9.91
C GLY A 62 -2.51 2.13 -9.10
N GLU A 63 -2.77 1.01 -9.75
CA GLU A 63 -2.81 -0.28 -9.07
C GLU A 63 -1.60 -1.14 -9.52
N PRO A 64 -0.61 -1.39 -8.64
CA PRO A 64 0.59 -2.16 -9.02
C PRO A 64 0.28 -3.57 -9.53
N PHE A 65 -0.76 -4.22 -9.00
CA PHE A 65 -1.16 -5.55 -9.43
C PHE A 65 -2.05 -5.57 -10.68
N SER A 66 -2.30 -4.43 -11.31
CA SER A 66 -2.88 -4.42 -12.66
C SER A 66 -1.91 -4.98 -13.70
N GLU A 67 -0.58 -4.83 -13.46
CA GLU A 67 0.48 -5.36 -14.33
C GLU A 67 1.50 -6.15 -13.49
N PRO A 68 1.12 -7.35 -12.99
CA PRO A 68 1.94 -8.10 -12.04
C PRO A 68 3.27 -8.57 -12.61
N ASP A 69 3.35 -8.82 -13.92
CA ASP A 69 4.59 -9.24 -14.57
C ASP A 69 5.59 -8.07 -14.66
N ALA A 70 5.12 -6.86 -14.95
CA ALA A 70 5.94 -5.65 -14.92
C ALA A 70 6.39 -5.31 -13.49
N LEU A 71 5.51 -5.45 -12.50
CA LEU A 71 5.84 -5.31 -11.09
C LEU A 71 6.95 -6.28 -10.68
N GLN A 72 6.86 -7.56 -11.14
CA GLN A 72 7.88 -8.56 -10.85
C GLN A 72 9.24 -8.17 -11.44
N VAL A 73 9.27 -7.71 -12.69
CA VAL A 73 10.53 -7.26 -13.33
C VAL A 73 11.16 -6.11 -12.55
N MET A 74 10.38 -5.10 -12.17
CA MET A 74 10.89 -3.97 -11.37
C MET A 74 11.41 -4.42 -9.99
N MET A 75 10.71 -5.34 -9.33
CA MET A 75 11.14 -5.91 -8.06
C MET A 75 12.45 -6.70 -8.21
N ASP A 76 12.59 -7.47 -9.30
CA ASP A 76 13.80 -8.27 -9.56
C ASP A 76 15.03 -7.38 -9.78
N CYS A 77 14.84 -6.12 -10.20
CA CYS A 77 15.90 -5.12 -10.31
C CYS A 77 16.39 -4.58 -8.96
N ILE A 78 15.68 -4.79 -7.87
CA ILE A 78 16.07 -4.30 -6.54
C ILE A 78 17.12 -5.24 -5.96
N PRO A 79 18.36 -4.78 -5.67
CA PRO A 79 19.40 -5.58 -5.05
C PRO A 79 19.02 -6.05 -3.64
N GLU A 80 19.76 -7.02 -3.13
CA GLU A 80 19.60 -7.47 -1.74
C GLU A 80 19.94 -6.35 -0.73
N GLY A 81 19.35 -6.45 0.46
CA GLY A 81 19.56 -5.49 1.54
C GLY A 81 18.57 -4.33 1.57
N HIS A 82 17.74 -4.17 0.55
CA HIS A 82 16.65 -3.20 0.53
C HIS A 82 15.34 -3.80 1.02
N ARG A 83 14.46 -2.95 1.55
CA ARG A 83 13.10 -3.33 1.92
C ARG A 83 12.14 -3.00 0.79
N VAL A 84 11.20 -3.90 0.53
CA VAL A 84 10.20 -3.73 -0.53
C VAL A 84 8.80 -3.69 0.08
N PHE A 85 8.07 -2.64 -0.24
CA PHE A 85 6.68 -2.45 0.15
C PHE A 85 5.81 -2.30 -1.10
N ILE A 86 4.60 -2.82 -1.06
CA ILE A 86 3.63 -2.67 -2.13
C ILE A 86 2.34 -2.11 -1.53
N ASN A 87 1.87 -0.97 -2.04
CA ASN A 87 0.57 -0.40 -1.71
C ASN A 87 -0.43 -0.79 -2.78
N THR A 88 -1.48 -1.51 -2.43
CA THR A 88 -2.42 -2.09 -3.38
C THR A 88 -3.80 -2.24 -2.79
N THR A 89 -4.82 -2.34 -3.64
CA THR A 89 -6.13 -2.87 -3.27
C THR A 89 -6.20 -4.38 -3.40
N LEU A 90 -5.17 -5.00 -3.98
CA LEU A 90 -5.06 -6.41 -4.30
C LEU A 90 -6.29 -6.90 -5.10
N PRO A 91 -6.47 -6.40 -6.33
CA PRO A 91 -7.57 -6.83 -7.18
C PRO A 91 -7.37 -8.29 -7.61
N VAL A 92 -8.44 -9.08 -7.52
CA VAL A 92 -8.50 -10.41 -8.10
C VAL A 92 -9.15 -10.29 -9.47
N SER A 93 -8.53 -10.85 -10.48
CA SER A 93 -9.03 -10.82 -11.86
C SER A 93 -8.73 -12.14 -12.58
N ASP A 94 -9.28 -12.33 -13.77
CA ASP A 94 -8.98 -13.50 -14.61
C ASP A 94 -7.49 -13.56 -14.98
N LEU A 95 -6.85 -12.42 -15.14
CA LEU A 95 -5.41 -12.32 -15.43
C LEU A 95 -4.54 -12.56 -14.20
N PHE A 96 -5.06 -12.24 -13.02
CA PHE A 96 -4.35 -12.42 -11.75
C PHE A 96 -5.29 -13.01 -10.69
N PRO A 97 -5.63 -14.31 -10.83
CA PRO A 97 -6.51 -15.01 -9.90
C PRO A 97 -5.82 -15.26 -8.54
N ALA A 98 -6.61 -15.67 -7.56
CA ALA A 98 -6.15 -15.86 -6.18
C ALA A 98 -4.93 -16.79 -6.08
N GLU A 99 -4.92 -17.88 -6.83
CA GLU A 99 -3.82 -18.85 -6.86
C GLU A 99 -2.51 -18.22 -7.37
N ARG A 100 -2.62 -17.35 -8.37
CA ARG A 100 -1.46 -16.64 -8.93
C ARG A 100 -0.95 -15.58 -7.97
N ILE A 101 -1.83 -14.93 -7.20
CA ILE A 101 -1.47 -14.01 -6.12
C ILE A 101 -0.69 -14.75 -5.02
N ILE A 102 -1.19 -15.91 -4.57
CA ILE A 102 -0.51 -16.74 -3.56
C ILE A 102 0.88 -17.18 -4.08
N ALA A 103 0.97 -17.66 -5.32
CA ALA A 103 2.23 -18.06 -5.93
C ALA A 103 3.22 -16.88 -6.05
N PHE A 104 2.73 -15.67 -6.40
CA PHE A 104 3.53 -14.46 -6.44
C PHE A 104 4.11 -14.14 -5.06
N THR A 105 3.30 -14.21 -4.00
CA THR A 105 3.77 -13.94 -2.64
C THR A 105 4.73 -15.02 -2.13
N GLU A 106 4.52 -16.29 -2.46
CA GLU A 106 5.46 -17.38 -2.13
C GLU A 106 6.81 -17.18 -2.83
N ARG A 107 6.80 -16.84 -4.13
CA ARG A 107 8.02 -16.55 -4.89
C ARG A 107 8.83 -15.41 -4.28
N ASN A 108 8.16 -14.41 -3.75
CA ASN A 108 8.77 -13.16 -3.27
C ASN A 108 8.81 -13.03 -1.75
N LYS A 109 8.62 -14.12 -1.00
CA LYS A 109 8.49 -14.09 0.47
C LYS A 109 9.70 -13.52 1.20
N ASP A 110 10.89 -13.73 0.66
CA ASP A 110 12.14 -13.24 1.24
C ASP A 110 12.48 -11.81 0.79
N LYS A 111 11.80 -11.32 -0.24
CA LYS A 111 12.02 -9.99 -0.82
C LYS A 111 11.01 -8.96 -0.35
N ILE A 112 9.74 -9.32 -0.28
CA ILE A 112 8.67 -8.41 0.12
C ILE A 112 8.67 -8.25 1.64
N THR A 113 8.94 -7.03 2.10
CA THR A 113 8.89 -6.69 3.52
C THR A 113 7.47 -6.59 4.04
N CYS A 114 6.55 -6.00 3.26
CA CYS A 114 5.13 -5.91 3.60
C CYS A 114 4.28 -5.50 2.40
N ILE A 115 3.12 -6.11 2.25
CA ILE A 115 2.06 -5.62 1.37
C ILE A 115 1.07 -4.82 2.21
N ASN A 116 0.90 -3.55 1.85
CA ASN A 116 -0.08 -2.66 2.45
C ASN A 116 -1.36 -2.72 1.63
N ILE A 117 -2.39 -3.32 2.17
CA ILE A 117 -3.65 -3.54 1.46
C ILE A 117 -4.67 -2.49 1.88
N SER A 118 -5.15 -1.72 0.92
CA SER A 118 -6.16 -0.71 1.14
C SER A 118 -7.52 -1.36 1.37
N ARG A 119 -8.10 -1.13 2.54
CA ARG A 119 -9.47 -1.48 2.91
C ARG A 119 -10.05 -0.32 3.68
N HIS A 120 -11.29 0.02 3.42
CA HIS A 120 -11.92 1.19 4.02
C HIS A 120 -13.25 0.83 4.68
N MET A 121 -13.67 1.64 5.65
CA MET A 121 -14.95 1.46 6.34
C MET A 121 -16.16 1.76 5.43
N VAL A 122 -15.90 2.38 4.28
CA VAL A 122 -16.88 2.55 3.19
C VAL A 122 -16.29 1.94 1.93
N HIS A 123 -17.09 1.22 1.17
CA HIS A 123 -16.64 0.50 -0.02
C HIS A 123 -16.32 1.47 -1.18
N TYR A 124 -15.05 1.77 -1.35
CA TYR A 124 -14.50 2.53 -2.48
C TYR A 124 -13.60 1.69 -3.37
N VAL A 125 -13.29 0.48 -2.94
CA VAL A 125 -12.38 -0.43 -3.64
C VAL A 125 -13.05 -1.77 -3.85
N GLU A 126 -12.77 -2.41 -4.98
CA GLU A 126 -13.08 -3.82 -5.13
C GLU A 126 -12.23 -4.62 -4.13
N GLU A 127 -12.89 -5.38 -3.30
CA GLU A 127 -12.25 -6.18 -2.26
C GLU A 127 -12.24 -7.66 -2.66
N CYS A 128 -11.07 -8.28 -2.61
CA CYS A 128 -10.99 -9.72 -2.61
C CYS A 128 -11.47 -10.30 -1.26
N ASN A 129 -11.68 -11.61 -1.22
CA ASN A 129 -12.03 -12.30 0.01
C ASN A 129 -10.92 -12.11 1.08
N ASP A 130 -11.33 -11.80 2.31
CA ASP A 130 -10.43 -11.61 3.44
C ASP A 130 -9.60 -12.87 3.76
N GLU A 131 -10.11 -14.06 3.47
CA GLU A 131 -9.38 -15.33 3.62
C GLU A 131 -8.13 -15.38 2.73
N LEU A 132 -8.22 -14.81 1.53
CA LEU A 132 -7.07 -14.69 0.65
C LEU A 132 -5.96 -13.87 1.30
N LEU A 133 -6.32 -12.77 2.00
CA LEU A 133 -5.33 -11.91 2.67
C LEU A 133 -4.57 -12.67 3.76
N GLY A 134 -5.27 -13.53 4.51
CA GLY A 134 -4.68 -14.38 5.55
C GLY A 134 -3.83 -15.53 5.00
N SER A 135 -3.97 -15.87 3.71
CA SER A 135 -3.22 -16.96 3.06
C SER A 135 -1.96 -16.51 2.32
N LEU A 136 -1.73 -15.20 2.21
CA LEU A 136 -0.52 -14.64 1.58
C LEU A 136 0.74 -15.06 2.34
N LYS A 137 1.84 -15.26 1.63
CA LYS A 137 3.10 -15.80 2.16
C LYS A 137 4.11 -14.73 2.58
N VAL A 138 3.65 -13.49 2.65
CA VAL A 138 4.42 -12.31 3.04
C VAL A 138 3.68 -11.54 4.13
N PRO A 139 4.36 -10.70 4.91
CA PRO A 139 3.70 -9.81 5.85
C PRO A 139 2.68 -8.91 5.15
N VAL A 140 1.48 -8.83 5.73
CA VAL A 140 0.38 -8.00 5.23
C VAL A 140 -0.04 -7.02 6.31
N ARG A 141 -0.37 -5.80 5.90
CA ARG A 141 -0.97 -4.79 6.76
C ARG A 141 -2.15 -4.15 6.05
N ILE A 142 -3.25 -4.02 6.77
CA ILE A 142 -4.44 -3.32 6.27
C ILE A 142 -4.26 -1.82 6.51
N ASN A 143 -4.45 -1.02 5.46
CA ASN A 143 -4.47 0.44 5.54
C ASN A 143 -5.90 0.93 5.36
N CYS A 144 -6.40 1.67 6.33
CA CYS A 144 -7.72 2.29 6.31
C CYS A 144 -7.59 3.81 6.42
N VAL A 145 -8.05 4.54 5.41
CA VAL A 145 -8.10 6.01 5.49
C VAL A 145 -9.39 6.44 6.17
N LEU A 146 -9.24 7.26 7.21
CA LEU A 146 -10.33 7.89 7.94
C LEU A 146 -10.57 9.27 7.31
N PHE A 147 -11.50 9.37 6.37
CA PHE A 147 -11.81 10.61 5.64
C PHE A 147 -13.07 11.32 6.16
N LYS A 148 -13.66 10.81 7.21
CA LYS A 148 -14.75 11.43 7.99
C LYS A 148 -14.74 10.89 9.41
N ASN A 149 -15.51 11.49 10.29
CA ASN A 149 -15.68 10.98 11.65
C ASN A 149 -16.43 9.63 11.60
N TYR A 150 -15.79 8.59 12.10
CA TYR A 150 -16.38 7.27 12.26
C TYR A 150 -16.66 7.00 13.73
N PRO A 151 -17.79 6.35 14.07
CA PRO A 151 -18.04 5.94 15.44
C PRO A 151 -17.00 4.91 15.89
N HIS A 152 -16.60 5.01 17.14
CA HIS A 152 -15.58 4.15 17.74
C HIS A 152 -15.90 2.65 17.59
N ASP A 153 -17.17 2.26 17.81
CA ASP A 153 -17.61 0.88 17.66
C ASP A 153 -17.45 0.36 16.22
N GLY A 154 -17.66 1.24 15.24
CA GLY A 154 -17.42 0.92 13.83
C GLY A 154 -15.95 0.65 13.54
N MET A 155 -15.04 1.42 14.12
CA MET A 155 -13.59 1.20 13.99
C MET A 155 -13.17 -0.11 14.66
N ILE A 156 -13.71 -0.43 15.84
CA ILE A 156 -13.47 -1.71 16.52
C ILE A 156 -13.99 -2.88 15.68
N ALA A 157 -15.22 -2.78 15.16
CA ALA A 157 -15.80 -3.83 14.31
C ALA A 157 -14.95 -4.07 13.05
N PHE A 158 -14.49 -2.99 12.42
CA PHE A 158 -13.60 -3.06 11.27
C PHE A 158 -12.25 -3.71 11.63
N ALA A 159 -11.66 -3.37 12.79
CA ALA A 159 -10.44 -3.99 13.26
C ALA A 159 -10.62 -5.49 13.52
N ASN A 160 -11.72 -5.87 14.15
CA ASN A 160 -12.04 -7.27 14.45
C ASN A 160 -12.25 -8.12 13.19
N ARG A 161 -12.72 -7.52 12.08
CA ARG A 161 -12.85 -8.21 10.78
C ARG A 161 -11.54 -8.85 10.35
N PHE A 162 -10.41 -8.17 10.56
CA PHE A 162 -9.10 -8.62 10.11
C PHE A 162 -8.27 -9.29 11.20
N ALA A 163 -8.56 -9.01 12.47
CA ALA A 163 -7.85 -9.60 13.62
C ALA A 163 -7.91 -11.14 13.62
N LYS A 164 -9.03 -11.74 13.18
CA LYS A 164 -9.19 -13.18 13.08
C LYS A 164 -8.20 -13.85 12.12
N TYR A 165 -7.62 -13.09 11.20
CA TYR A 165 -6.57 -13.55 10.28
C TYR A 165 -5.17 -13.11 10.72
N GLY A 166 -5.04 -12.49 11.90
CA GLY A 166 -3.76 -11.98 12.40
C GLY A 166 -3.23 -10.77 11.62
N LEU A 167 -4.09 -10.05 10.88
CA LEU A 167 -3.69 -8.94 10.03
C LEU A 167 -3.71 -7.62 10.82
N PRO A 168 -2.57 -6.95 10.99
CA PRO A 168 -2.51 -5.64 11.64
C PRO A 168 -3.17 -4.57 10.78
N ILE A 169 -3.77 -3.58 11.44
CA ILE A 169 -4.43 -2.46 10.78
C ILE A 169 -3.69 -1.17 11.12
N GLN A 170 -3.52 -0.32 10.11
CA GLN A 170 -3.11 1.05 10.24
C GLN A 170 -4.25 1.97 9.81
N PHE A 171 -4.80 2.71 10.76
CA PHE A 171 -5.68 3.83 10.44
C PHE A 171 -4.83 5.06 10.08
N ARG A 172 -5.24 5.75 9.03
CA ARG A 172 -4.61 6.98 8.54
C ARG A 172 -5.65 8.08 8.48
N ALA A 173 -5.40 9.20 9.15
CA ALA A 173 -6.25 10.37 9.00
C ALA A 173 -6.09 10.94 7.58
N ASP A 174 -7.21 11.31 6.96
CA ASP A 174 -7.18 12.05 5.70
C ASP A 174 -6.70 13.48 5.99
N TYR A 175 -5.64 13.89 5.33
CA TYR A 175 -5.07 15.23 5.51
C TYR A 175 -6.02 16.35 5.06
N THR A 176 -6.98 16.05 4.18
CA THR A 176 -7.98 17.02 3.73
C THR A 176 -9.01 17.37 4.81
N ILE A 177 -9.13 16.53 5.85
CA ILE A 177 -10.01 16.74 7.01
C ILE A 177 -9.25 17.42 8.15
N THR A 178 -7.93 17.32 8.15
CA THR A 178 -7.06 17.93 9.16
C THR A 178 -6.79 19.38 8.79
N THR A 179 -7.79 20.25 8.92
CA THR A 179 -7.52 21.69 8.96
C THR A 179 -6.92 22.06 10.32
N PRO A 180 -6.10 23.13 10.43
CA PRO A 180 -5.58 23.60 11.71
C PRO A 180 -6.69 23.80 12.76
N GLU A 181 -7.86 24.25 12.35
CA GLU A 181 -9.04 24.42 13.18
C GLU A 181 -9.55 23.08 13.74
N ASN A 182 -9.60 22.03 12.93
CA ASN A 182 -10.00 20.68 13.35
C ASN A 182 -8.97 20.00 14.26
N LEU A 183 -7.69 20.37 14.15
CA LEU A 183 -6.63 19.89 15.05
C LEU A 183 -6.79 20.46 16.45
N TYR A 184 -7.13 21.75 16.57
CA TYR A 184 -7.33 22.42 17.88
C TYR A 184 -8.62 21.98 18.58
N GLU A 185 -9.68 21.70 17.86
CA GLU A 185 -10.91 21.14 18.45
C GLU A 185 -10.69 19.73 19.02
N ARG A 186 -9.74 18.96 18.47
CA ARG A 186 -9.38 17.62 18.96
C ARG A 186 -8.47 17.62 20.20
N GLU A 187 -7.73 18.68 20.47
CA GLU A 187 -6.94 18.79 21.69
C GLU A 187 -7.81 18.85 22.96
N GLY A 188 -9.09 19.22 22.83
CA GLY A 188 -10.07 19.18 23.92
C GLY A 188 -10.64 17.79 24.20
N ASP A 189 -10.62 16.88 23.23
CA ASP A 189 -11.12 15.51 23.36
C ASP A 189 -9.95 14.51 23.42
N ARG A 190 -9.52 14.21 24.65
CA ARG A 190 -8.42 13.28 24.95
C ARG A 190 -8.73 11.81 24.57
N SER A 191 -9.76 11.54 23.81
CA SER A 191 -10.19 10.20 23.42
C SER A 191 -9.66 9.74 22.05
N SER A 192 -8.73 10.45 21.44
CA SER A 192 -8.17 10.05 20.14
C SER A 192 -6.83 9.32 20.29
N PRO A 193 -6.80 7.99 20.32
CA PRO A 193 -5.58 7.24 20.15
C PRO A 193 -5.37 7.04 18.65
N ILE A 194 -4.80 8.02 17.98
CA ILE A 194 -4.27 7.81 16.64
C ILE A 194 -2.76 8.02 16.73
N LEU A 195 -2.08 6.98 17.06
CA LEU A 195 -0.67 6.75 16.75
C LEU A 195 -0.50 5.29 16.35
#